data_6d67a844d2d6ae822918d9faebaad5ce
#
_entry.id   6d67a844d2d6ae822918d9faebaad5ce
#
_cell.length_a   1.000
_cell.length_b   1.000
_cell.length_c   1.000
_cell.angle_alpha   90.00
_cell.angle_beta   90.00
_cell.angle_gamma   90.00
#
_symmetry.space_group_name_H-M   'P 1'
#
loop_
_entity.id
_entity.type
_entity.pdbx_description
1 polymer ?
#
loop_
_entity_poly.entity_id
_entity_poly.type
_entity_poly.pdbx_seq_one_letter_code
_entity_poly.pdbx_strand_id
1 'polypeptide(L)'
;MQRTEKYFENDAFRKTAAGVILAAEADAKTGGGRIALDGTVFYPEGGGQPADRGTLTLADGTVLHVTDVHETNGIIWHTVDALPEAAQPGAAVTGTIDWEWRFDKMQQHTGEHILSGILHQMFGAENVGFHIGSDAVRMDTSVPISAEGLREAELAANRIIWENVPVLITYPTPEELAALTYRSKKEIAGQVRIVTIPGADVCACCG
;
A
#
# COMPACT_ATOMS: atom_id res chain seq x y z
N MET A 1 12.18 -5.04 -19.70
CA MET A 1 11.66 -3.69 -19.37
C MET A 1 12.34 -3.23 -18.09
N GLN A 2 12.62 -1.93 -17.94
CA GLN A 2 13.14 -1.34 -16.72
C GLN A 2 12.11 -1.49 -15.59
N ARG A 3 12.59 -1.67 -14.33
CA ARG A 3 11.71 -1.65 -13.16
C ARG A 3 11.10 -0.26 -12.96
N THR A 4 9.86 -0.20 -12.50
CA THR A 4 9.20 1.07 -12.16
C THR A 4 9.78 1.64 -10.87
N GLU A 5 10.14 2.93 -10.85
CA GLU A 5 10.51 3.63 -9.64
C GLU A 5 9.27 3.90 -8.79
N LYS A 6 9.35 3.55 -7.52
CA LYS A 6 8.21 3.59 -6.58
C LYS A 6 8.29 4.84 -5.71
N TYR A 7 7.73 5.96 -6.17
CA TYR A 7 7.79 7.23 -5.42
C TYR A 7 7.03 7.18 -4.09
N PHE A 8 5.99 6.36 -3.99
CA PHE A 8 5.20 6.15 -2.77
C PHE A 8 5.99 5.47 -1.63
N GLU A 9 7.09 4.76 -1.93
CA GLU A 9 7.96 4.18 -0.89
C GLU A 9 8.82 5.26 -0.21
N ASN A 10 9.19 6.32 -0.95
CA ASN A 10 9.99 7.44 -0.44
C ASN A 10 9.13 8.53 0.21
N ASP A 11 7.94 8.78 -0.35
CA ASP A 11 6.98 9.76 0.15
C ASP A 11 5.55 9.25 -0.07
N ALA A 12 4.95 8.68 0.98
CA ALA A 12 3.59 8.14 0.95
C ALA A 12 2.52 9.23 0.75
N PHE A 13 2.86 10.51 0.98
CA PHE A 13 1.97 11.67 0.82
C PHE A 13 2.08 12.35 -0.54
N ARG A 14 2.98 11.90 -1.39
CA ARG A 14 3.13 12.42 -2.74
C ARG A 14 1.92 12.06 -3.58
N LYS A 15 1.21 13.08 -4.08
CA LYS A 15 -0.06 12.93 -4.79
C LYS A 15 0.08 12.87 -6.31
N THR A 16 1.17 13.45 -6.83
CA THR A 16 1.38 13.59 -8.27
C THR A 16 2.83 13.29 -8.66
N ALA A 17 3.03 12.75 -9.85
CA ALA A 17 4.34 12.64 -10.47
C ALA A 17 4.24 12.68 -11.99
N ALA A 18 5.25 13.29 -12.62
CA ALA A 18 5.51 13.07 -14.03
C ALA A 18 6.17 11.72 -14.26
N GLY A 19 5.92 11.09 -15.38
CA GLY A 19 6.51 9.83 -15.80
C GLY A 19 6.48 9.68 -17.31
N VAL A 20 7.09 8.60 -17.78
CA VAL A 20 7.13 8.21 -19.19
C VAL A 20 6.53 6.82 -19.34
N ILE A 21 5.69 6.63 -20.34
CA ILE A 21 5.11 5.32 -20.67
C ILE A 21 6.23 4.41 -21.19
N LEU A 22 6.45 3.28 -20.51
CA LEU A 22 7.39 2.24 -20.93
C LEU A 22 6.72 1.18 -21.82
N ALA A 23 5.44 0.90 -21.53
CA ALA A 23 4.61 -0.04 -22.31
C ALA A 23 3.14 0.32 -22.16
N ALA A 24 2.38 0.00 -23.20
CA ALA A 24 0.93 0.10 -23.22
C ALA A 24 0.36 -1.14 -23.92
N GLU A 25 -0.62 -1.77 -23.29
CA GLU A 25 -1.26 -2.99 -23.79
C GLU A 25 -2.77 -2.82 -23.79
N ALA A 26 -3.38 -2.94 -24.97
CA ALA A 26 -4.83 -2.79 -25.12
C ALA A 26 -5.58 -4.03 -24.64
N ASP A 27 -6.72 -3.83 -24.00
CA ASP A 27 -7.71 -4.85 -23.76
C ASP A 27 -8.81 -4.76 -24.83
N ALA A 28 -8.78 -5.67 -25.79
CA ALA A 28 -9.73 -5.67 -26.90
C ALA A 28 -11.19 -5.90 -26.48
N LYS A 29 -11.46 -6.33 -25.24
CA LYS A 29 -12.81 -6.61 -24.74
C LYS A 29 -13.46 -5.37 -24.13
N THR A 30 -12.67 -4.52 -23.47
CA THR A 30 -13.19 -3.37 -22.73
C THR A 30 -12.97 -2.04 -23.42
N GLY A 31 -12.07 -1.96 -24.41
CA GLY A 31 -11.60 -0.72 -25.03
C GLY A 31 -10.60 0.05 -24.16
N GLY A 32 -10.34 -0.43 -22.96
CA GLY A 32 -9.30 0.05 -22.06
C GLY A 32 -7.96 -0.63 -22.29
N GLY A 33 -7.13 -0.64 -21.27
CA GLY A 33 -5.84 -1.31 -21.33
C GLY A 33 -5.05 -1.18 -20.04
N ARG A 34 -3.75 -1.46 -20.13
CA ARG A 34 -2.83 -1.25 -19.02
C ARG A 34 -1.56 -0.54 -19.49
N ILE A 35 -1.06 0.33 -18.64
CA ILE A 35 0.12 1.17 -18.92
C ILE A 35 1.17 0.91 -17.85
N ALA A 36 2.41 0.68 -18.25
CA ALA A 36 3.57 0.66 -17.38
C ALA A 36 4.35 1.96 -17.50
N LEU A 37 4.76 2.53 -16.36
CA LEU A 37 5.53 3.78 -16.27
C LEU A 37 6.96 3.52 -15.79
N ASP A 38 7.87 4.44 -16.10
CA ASP A 38 9.24 4.46 -15.56
C ASP A 38 9.27 4.75 -14.07
N GLY A 39 8.32 5.55 -13.56
CA GLY A 39 8.12 5.83 -12.14
C GLY A 39 6.67 6.19 -11.82
N THR A 40 6.20 5.93 -10.60
CA THR A 40 4.79 6.13 -10.24
C THR A 40 4.58 6.51 -8.78
N VAL A 41 3.53 7.31 -8.53
CA VAL A 41 2.97 7.58 -7.20
C VAL A 41 1.86 6.59 -6.83
N PHE A 42 1.36 5.80 -7.78
CA PHE A 42 0.27 4.86 -7.54
C PHE A 42 0.75 3.64 -6.78
N TYR A 43 0.14 3.38 -5.63
CA TYR A 43 0.37 2.18 -4.83
C TYR A 43 -0.34 0.97 -5.51
N PRO A 44 0.39 -0.11 -5.82
CA PRO A 44 -0.23 -1.33 -6.32
C PRO A 44 -0.89 -2.10 -5.17
N GLU A 45 -1.92 -2.89 -5.46
CA GLU A 45 -2.51 -3.77 -4.46
C GLU A 45 -1.44 -4.62 -3.77
N GLY A 46 -1.40 -4.56 -2.44
CA GLY A 46 -0.41 -5.32 -1.67
C GLY A 46 -0.58 -5.19 -0.17
N GLY A 47 -0.11 -6.17 0.60
CA GLY A 47 -0.18 -6.15 2.05
C GLY A 47 -1.60 -6.09 2.63
N GLY A 48 -2.64 -6.46 1.87
CA GLY A 48 -4.05 -6.33 2.27
C GLY A 48 -4.65 -4.95 2.01
N GLN A 49 -3.87 -4.01 1.48
CA GLN A 49 -4.34 -2.69 1.06
C GLN A 49 -4.71 -2.72 -0.43
N PRO A 50 -5.91 -2.24 -0.81
CA PRO A 50 -6.31 -2.09 -2.20
C PRO A 50 -5.41 -1.14 -2.98
N ALA A 51 -5.36 -1.33 -4.30
CA ALA A 51 -4.66 -0.44 -5.23
C ALA A 51 -5.20 0.98 -5.19
N ASP A 52 -4.35 1.93 -5.58
CA ASP A 52 -4.77 3.29 -5.82
C ASP A 52 -5.65 3.42 -7.06
N ARG A 53 -6.38 4.54 -7.07
CA ARG A 53 -7.15 5.06 -8.19
C ARG A 53 -6.70 6.47 -8.51
N GLY A 54 -7.09 6.96 -9.67
CA GLY A 54 -6.77 8.33 -10.05
C GLY A 54 -6.75 8.53 -11.56
N THR A 55 -5.82 9.36 -12.04
CA THR A 55 -5.74 9.71 -13.46
C THR A 55 -4.31 9.72 -13.98
N LEU A 56 -4.13 9.36 -15.25
CA LEU A 56 -2.95 9.66 -16.04
C LEU A 56 -3.32 10.71 -17.09
N THR A 57 -2.68 11.87 -17.06
CA THR A 57 -2.90 12.94 -18.03
C THR A 57 -1.77 12.98 -19.03
N LEU A 58 -2.06 12.81 -20.31
CA LEU A 58 -1.11 12.90 -21.40
C LEU A 58 -0.72 14.35 -21.70
N ALA A 59 0.34 14.57 -22.46
CA ALA A 59 0.84 15.90 -22.80
C ALA A 59 -0.15 16.76 -23.61
N ASP A 60 -1.05 16.13 -24.36
CA ASP A 60 -2.13 16.79 -25.12
C ASP A 60 -3.38 17.14 -24.26
N GLY A 61 -3.33 16.83 -22.97
CA GLY A 61 -4.44 17.03 -22.03
C GLY A 61 -5.44 15.88 -21.95
N THR A 62 -5.26 14.80 -22.72
CA THR A 62 -6.12 13.60 -22.62
C THR A 62 -5.98 12.96 -21.23
N VAL A 63 -7.10 12.69 -20.58
CA VAL A 63 -7.17 12.10 -19.25
C VAL A 63 -7.63 10.65 -19.34
N LEU A 64 -6.86 9.74 -18.75
CA LEU A 64 -7.15 8.31 -18.60
C LEU A 64 -7.47 8.04 -17.13
N HIS A 65 -8.57 7.35 -16.83
CA HIS A 65 -8.89 6.97 -15.46
C HIS A 65 -8.20 5.66 -15.08
N VAL A 66 -7.37 5.72 -14.04
CA VAL A 66 -6.74 4.54 -13.44
C VAL A 66 -7.74 3.91 -12.48
N THR A 67 -8.14 2.68 -12.77
CA THR A 67 -9.14 1.93 -11.98
C THR A 67 -8.52 0.86 -11.10
N ASP A 68 -7.28 0.43 -11.41
CA ASP A 68 -6.57 -0.60 -10.69
C ASP A 68 -5.06 -0.52 -10.96
N VAL A 69 -4.24 -1.00 -10.02
CA VAL A 69 -2.78 -0.99 -10.12
C VAL A 69 -2.20 -2.28 -9.55
N HIS A 70 -1.38 -2.97 -10.35
CA HIS A 70 -0.72 -4.21 -9.94
C HIS A 70 0.77 -4.21 -10.27
N GLU A 71 1.55 -4.87 -9.43
CA GLU A 71 2.97 -5.09 -9.66
C GLU A 71 3.24 -6.51 -10.20
N THR A 72 4.03 -6.60 -11.25
CA THR A 72 4.53 -7.88 -11.79
C THR A 72 6.01 -7.76 -12.12
N ASN A 73 6.84 -8.54 -11.45
CA ASN A 73 8.30 -8.56 -11.66
C ASN A 73 9.00 -7.19 -11.55
N GLY A 74 8.53 -6.34 -10.63
CA GLY A 74 9.07 -4.99 -10.41
C GLY A 74 8.57 -3.95 -11.41
N ILE A 75 7.57 -4.27 -12.23
CA ILE A 75 6.89 -3.36 -13.14
C ILE A 75 5.49 -3.10 -12.60
N ILE A 76 5.14 -1.84 -12.42
CA ILE A 76 3.81 -1.44 -11.97
C ILE A 76 2.94 -1.10 -13.18
N TRP A 77 1.85 -1.85 -13.31
CA TRP A 77 0.85 -1.72 -14.34
C TRP A 77 -0.38 -0.98 -13.84
N HIS A 78 -0.77 0.05 -14.56
CA HIS A 78 -1.96 0.86 -14.30
C HIS A 78 -3.06 0.46 -15.27
N THR A 79 -4.15 -0.11 -14.78
CA THR A 79 -5.33 -0.42 -15.60
C THR A 79 -6.10 0.85 -15.86
N VAL A 80 -6.36 1.15 -17.13
CA VAL A 80 -7.05 2.37 -17.58
C VAL A 80 -8.33 2.04 -18.33
N ASP A 81 -9.31 2.91 -18.19
CA ASP A 81 -10.64 2.79 -18.81
C ASP A 81 -10.62 2.98 -20.33
N ALA A 82 -9.65 3.70 -20.87
CA ALA A 82 -9.44 3.92 -22.30
C ALA A 82 -7.93 3.91 -22.62
N LEU A 83 -7.57 3.43 -23.81
CA LEU A 83 -6.20 3.46 -24.31
C LEU A 83 -6.14 4.14 -25.68
N PRO A 84 -6.03 5.49 -25.72
CA PRO A 84 -5.96 6.24 -26.97
C PRO A 84 -4.62 6.01 -27.68
N GLU A 85 -4.57 6.28 -28.99
CA GLU A 85 -3.37 6.13 -29.81
C GLU A 85 -2.16 6.94 -29.30
N ALA A 86 -2.42 8.07 -28.64
CA ALA A 86 -1.38 8.91 -28.02
C ALA A 86 -0.71 8.26 -26.78
N ALA A 87 -1.32 7.26 -26.15
CA ALA A 87 -0.78 6.57 -24.98
C ALA A 87 0.21 5.47 -25.40
N GLN A 88 1.33 5.84 -26.02
CA GLN A 88 2.35 4.92 -26.53
C GLN A 88 3.66 5.00 -25.74
N PRO A 89 4.52 3.98 -25.82
CA PRO A 89 5.86 4.02 -25.25
C PRO A 89 6.62 5.29 -25.67
N GLY A 90 7.23 5.97 -24.69
CA GLY A 90 7.91 7.25 -24.87
C GLY A 90 7.02 8.48 -24.64
N ALA A 91 5.70 8.35 -24.54
CA ALA A 91 4.82 9.47 -24.23
C ALA A 91 4.98 9.90 -22.77
N ALA A 92 5.02 11.23 -22.56
CA ALA A 92 5.03 11.82 -21.23
C ALA A 92 3.62 11.83 -20.63
N VAL A 93 3.53 11.54 -19.34
CA VAL A 93 2.29 11.55 -18.58
C VAL A 93 2.47 12.21 -17.22
N THR A 94 1.39 12.75 -16.66
CA THR A 94 1.32 13.14 -15.26
C THR A 94 0.33 12.22 -14.55
N GLY A 95 0.80 11.46 -13.58
CA GLY A 95 -0.04 10.64 -12.71
C GLY A 95 -0.53 11.45 -11.51
N THR A 96 -1.83 11.35 -11.20
CA THR A 96 -2.45 11.99 -10.03
C THR A 96 -3.35 10.97 -9.35
N ILE A 97 -3.06 10.65 -8.08
CA ILE A 97 -3.86 9.69 -7.32
C ILE A 97 -5.13 10.34 -6.75
N ASP A 98 -6.18 9.53 -6.56
CA ASP A 98 -7.31 9.87 -5.69
C ASP A 98 -6.81 9.87 -4.24
N TRP A 99 -6.53 11.07 -3.72
CA TRP A 99 -5.93 11.21 -2.39
C TRP A 99 -6.88 10.79 -1.27
N GLU A 100 -8.16 11.03 -1.39
CA GLU A 100 -9.14 10.65 -0.38
C GLU A 100 -9.21 9.13 -0.25
N TRP A 101 -9.20 8.43 -1.39
CA TRP A 101 -9.12 6.98 -1.43
C TRP A 101 -7.82 6.46 -0.81
N ARG A 102 -6.66 6.98 -1.22
CA ARG A 102 -5.35 6.57 -0.68
C ARG A 102 -5.29 6.79 0.82
N PHE A 103 -5.65 7.97 1.29
CA PHE A 103 -5.53 8.35 2.69
C PHE A 103 -6.44 7.53 3.59
N ASP A 104 -7.68 7.25 3.16
CA ASP A 104 -8.58 6.32 3.85
C ASP A 104 -7.93 4.94 4.01
N LYS A 105 -7.34 4.37 2.93
CA LYS A 105 -6.71 3.05 3.00
C LYS A 105 -5.45 3.04 3.87
N MET A 106 -4.65 4.10 3.85
CA MET A 106 -3.51 4.26 4.75
C MET A 106 -3.94 4.31 6.23
N GLN A 107 -5.01 5.06 6.54
CA GLN A 107 -5.55 5.12 7.91
C GLN A 107 -6.05 3.76 8.39
N GLN A 108 -6.79 3.03 7.54
CA GLN A 108 -7.28 1.69 7.86
C GLN A 108 -6.13 0.70 8.06
N HIS A 109 -5.10 0.76 7.24
CA HIS A 109 -3.93 -0.11 7.34
C HIS A 109 -3.13 0.20 8.62
N THR A 110 -2.90 1.47 8.93
CA THR A 110 -2.25 1.88 10.18
C THR A 110 -3.06 1.44 11.40
N GLY A 111 -4.40 1.57 11.35
CA GLY A 111 -5.30 1.10 12.39
C GLY A 111 -5.20 -0.42 12.60
N GLU A 112 -5.05 -1.20 11.54
CA GLU A 112 -4.78 -2.64 11.64
C GLU A 112 -3.48 -2.93 12.38
N HIS A 113 -2.37 -2.25 12.00
CA HIS A 113 -1.09 -2.42 12.69
C HIS A 113 -1.19 -2.10 14.19
N ILE A 114 -1.86 -1.01 14.56
CA ILE A 114 -2.06 -0.65 15.97
C ILE A 114 -2.83 -1.75 16.69
N LEU A 115 -3.97 -2.18 16.15
CA LEU A 115 -4.82 -3.17 16.80
C LEU A 115 -4.14 -4.54 16.86
N SER A 116 -3.55 -5.01 15.76
CA SER A 116 -2.89 -6.31 15.72
C SER A 116 -1.66 -6.37 16.62
N GLY A 117 -0.90 -5.29 16.72
CA GLY A 117 0.24 -5.19 17.64
C GLY A 117 -0.19 -5.24 19.10
N ILE A 118 -1.27 -4.53 19.47
CA ILE A 118 -1.85 -4.56 20.82
C ILE A 118 -2.41 -5.95 21.15
N LEU A 119 -3.14 -6.59 20.22
CA LEU A 119 -3.65 -7.95 20.42
C LEU A 119 -2.52 -8.96 20.60
N HIS A 120 -1.42 -8.78 19.88
CA HIS A 120 -0.22 -9.60 20.09
C HIS A 120 0.39 -9.37 21.46
N GLN A 121 0.55 -8.12 21.91
CA GLN A 121 1.12 -7.80 23.22
C GLN A 121 0.25 -8.32 24.38
N MET A 122 -1.07 -8.19 24.28
CA MET A 122 -2.00 -8.54 25.37
C MET A 122 -2.31 -10.04 25.42
N PHE A 123 -2.43 -10.71 24.28
CA PHE A 123 -2.99 -12.06 24.18
C PHE A 123 -2.09 -13.05 23.43
N GLY A 124 -0.93 -12.62 22.90
CA GLY A 124 -0.11 -13.44 22.00
C GLY A 124 -0.82 -13.76 20.68
N ALA A 125 -1.84 -12.98 20.31
CA ALA A 125 -2.63 -13.20 19.12
C ALA A 125 -1.88 -12.71 17.86
N GLU A 126 -1.73 -13.59 16.88
CA GLU A 126 -1.18 -13.21 15.57
C GLU A 126 -2.31 -12.84 14.60
N ASN A 127 -2.07 -11.84 13.77
CA ASN A 127 -2.92 -11.57 12.61
C ASN A 127 -2.64 -12.62 11.53
N VAL A 128 -3.62 -13.49 11.28
CA VAL A 128 -3.52 -14.57 10.27
C VAL A 128 -4.32 -14.28 9.00
N GLY A 129 -5.08 -13.18 8.97
CA GLY A 129 -5.83 -12.71 7.82
C GLY A 129 -6.19 -11.23 7.96
N PHE A 130 -6.04 -10.47 6.88
CA PHE A 130 -6.35 -9.04 6.85
C PHE A 130 -6.89 -8.62 5.49
N HIS A 131 -7.98 -7.87 5.50
CA HIS A 131 -8.58 -7.34 4.28
C HIS A 131 -9.29 -6.01 4.55
N ILE A 132 -8.98 -4.99 3.75
CA ILE A 132 -9.70 -3.71 3.73
C ILE A 132 -10.81 -3.81 2.69
N GLY A 133 -12.03 -4.08 3.15
CA GLY A 133 -13.22 -4.11 2.31
C GLY A 133 -13.78 -2.71 2.01
N SER A 134 -14.93 -2.68 1.32
CA SER A 134 -15.66 -1.45 1.01
C SER A 134 -16.41 -0.88 2.22
N ASP A 135 -16.83 -1.73 3.13
CA ASP A 135 -17.72 -1.44 4.26
C ASP A 135 -17.07 -1.67 5.62
N ALA A 136 -16.05 -2.55 5.68
CA ALA A 136 -15.37 -2.88 6.92
C ALA A 136 -13.95 -3.40 6.66
N VAL A 137 -13.06 -3.17 7.61
CA VAL A 137 -11.79 -3.87 7.72
C VAL A 137 -12.03 -5.15 8.52
N ARG A 138 -11.51 -6.27 8.02
CA ARG A 138 -11.58 -7.57 8.68
C ARG A 138 -10.18 -8.06 9.01
N MET A 139 -10.04 -8.59 10.23
CA MET A 139 -8.82 -9.18 10.70
C MET A 139 -9.14 -10.50 11.42
N ASP A 140 -8.43 -11.56 11.03
CA ASP A 140 -8.53 -12.87 11.67
C ASP A 140 -7.35 -13.04 12.63
N THR A 141 -7.64 -13.56 13.83
CA THR A 141 -6.62 -13.80 14.87
C THR A 141 -6.36 -15.27 15.07
N SER A 142 -5.11 -15.62 15.40
CA SER A 142 -4.66 -17.00 15.63
C SER A 142 -5.30 -17.66 16.84
N VAL A 143 -5.83 -16.88 17.78
CA VAL A 143 -6.50 -17.33 19.01
C VAL A 143 -7.81 -16.57 19.20
N PRO A 144 -8.83 -17.20 19.82
CA PRO A 144 -10.08 -16.51 20.15
C PRO A 144 -9.85 -15.48 21.24
N ILE A 145 -10.46 -14.29 21.08
CA ILE A 145 -10.39 -13.21 22.05
C ILE A 145 -11.79 -12.96 22.62
N SER A 146 -11.90 -12.85 23.94
CA SER A 146 -13.18 -12.56 24.58
C SER A 146 -13.71 -11.16 24.25
N ALA A 147 -15.00 -10.95 24.36
CA ALA A 147 -15.61 -9.64 24.15
C ALA A 147 -15.07 -8.56 25.13
N GLU A 148 -14.65 -8.96 26.33
CA GLU A 148 -14.00 -8.08 27.30
C GLU A 148 -12.59 -7.72 26.84
N GLY A 149 -11.79 -8.73 26.45
CA GLY A 149 -10.44 -8.51 25.89
C GLY A 149 -10.43 -7.64 24.64
N LEU A 150 -11.44 -7.79 23.75
CA LEU A 150 -11.57 -6.91 22.58
C LEU A 150 -11.83 -5.45 22.98
N ARG A 151 -12.66 -5.20 24.02
CA ARG A 151 -12.89 -3.85 24.52
C ARG A 151 -11.63 -3.24 25.14
N GLU A 152 -10.86 -4.03 25.87
CA GLU A 152 -9.59 -3.59 26.44
C GLU A 152 -8.58 -3.22 25.34
N ALA A 153 -8.46 -4.09 24.32
CA ALA A 153 -7.60 -3.83 23.15
C ALA A 153 -8.05 -2.60 22.37
N GLU A 154 -9.35 -2.40 22.16
CA GLU A 154 -9.92 -1.20 21.53
C GLU A 154 -9.53 0.07 22.28
N LEU A 155 -9.67 0.08 23.61
CA LEU A 155 -9.27 1.24 24.44
C LEU A 155 -7.77 1.49 24.36
N ALA A 156 -6.94 0.46 24.37
CA ALA A 156 -5.50 0.57 24.21
C ALA A 156 -5.13 1.12 22.83
N ALA A 157 -5.75 0.62 21.76
CA ALA A 157 -5.53 1.10 20.38
C ALA A 157 -5.92 2.57 20.25
N ASN A 158 -7.07 2.97 20.79
CA ASN A 158 -7.50 4.36 20.75
C ASN A 158 -6.55 5.29 21.51
N ARG A 159 -5.92 4.86 22.60
CA ARG A 159 -4.89 5.67 23.29
C ARG A 159 -3.71 5.99 22.39
N ILE A 160 -3.19 5.00 21.66
CA ILE A 160 -2.10 5.21 20.69
C ILE A 160 -2.52 6.21 19.60
N ILE A 161 -3.78 6.11 19.11
CA ILE A 161 -4.31 7.06 18.13
C ILE A 161 -4.38 8.49 18.72
N TRP A 162 -4.87 8.63 19.94
CA TRP A 162 -4.98 9.94 20.59
C TRP A 162 -3.61 10.57 20.92
N GLU A 163 -2.60 9.76 21.20
CA GLU A 163 -1.22 10.23 21.39
C GLU A 163 -0.59 10.74 20.09
N ASN A 164 -1.21 10.42 18.94
CA ASN A 164 -0.75 10.83 17.60
C ASN A 164 0.74 10.52 17.36
N VAL A 165 1.16 9.32 17.73
CA VAL A 165 2.55 8.87 17.57
C VAL A 165 2.94 8.81 16.10
N PRO A 166 4.20 9.10 15.72
CA PRO A 166 4.65 8.99 14.35
C PRO A 166 4.74 7.54 13.89
N VAL A 167 4.34 7.27 12.66
CA VAL A 167 4.62 6.00 11.97
C VAL A 167 6.02 6.10 11.37
N LEU A 168 6.95 5.27 11.85
CA LEU A 168 8.34 5.27 11.41
C LEU A 168 8.56 4.16 10.41
N ILE A 169 9.23 4.48 9.30
CA ILE A 169 9.58 3.52 8.25
C ILE A 169 11.09 3.44 8.16
N THR A 170 11.62 2.21 8.26
CA THR A 170 13.05 1.97 8.14
C THR A 170 13.35 0.79 7.22
N TYR A 171 14.55 0.79 6.66
CA TYR A 171 15.10 -0.28 5.83
C TYR A 171 16.41 -0.77 6.48
N PRO A 172 16.32 -1.59 7.56
CA PRO A 172 17.49 -2.02 8.31
C PRO A 172 18.44 -2.86 7.44
N THR A 173 19.74 -2.79 7.75
CA THR A 173 20.73 -3.73 7.22
C THR A 173 20.46 -5.15 7.75
N PRO A 174 21.03 -6.22 7.14
CA PRO A 174 20.87 -7.57 7.66
C PRO A 174 21.31 -7.73 9.13
N GLU A 175 22.36 -7.03 9.55
CA GLU A 175 22.87 -7.03 10.92
C GLU A 175 21.89 -6.36 11.89
N GLU A 176 21.36 -5.20 11.52
CA GLU A 176 20.35 -4.48 12.30
C GLU A 176 19.04 -5.29 12.39
N LEU A 177 18.63 -5.89 11.27
CA LEU A 177 17.42 -6.71 11.20
C LEU A 177 17.53 -7.96 12.11
N ALA A 178 18.71 -8.59 12.17
CA ALA A 178 18.94 -9.75 13.03
C ALA A 178 18.87 -9.40 14.53
N ALA A 179 19.13 -8.15 14.91
CA ALA A 179 19.03 -7.64 16.27
C ALA A 179 17.64 -7.09 16.62
N LEU A 180 16.75 -6.91 15.62
CA LEU A 180 15.44 -6.32 15.81
C LEU A 180 14.38 -7.39 16.10
N THR A 181 13.57 -7.17 17.13
CA THR A 181 12.37 -7.97 17.35
C THR A 181 11.20 -7.32 16.59
N TYR A 182 10.65 -8.03 15.60
CA TYR A 182 9.56 -7.55 14.79
C TYR A 182 8.62 -8.70 14.40
N ARG A 183 7.37 -8.35 14.08
CA ARG A 183 6.39 -9.30 13.54
C ARG A 183 6.51 -9.38 12.02
N SER A 184 6.28 -10.55 11.47
CA SER A 184 6.21 -10.76 10.02
C SER A 184 5.21 -11.85 9.68
N LYS A 185 4.37 -11.62 8.68
CA LYS A 185 3.40 -12.60 8.17
C LYS A 185 4.03 -13.58 7.18
N LYS A 186 5.20 -13.26 6.63
CA LYS A 186 5.88 -14.05 5.58
C LYS A 186 7.40 -13.91 5.74
N GLU A 187 8.13 -14.92 5.29
CA GLU A 187 9.55 -14.75 5.02
C GLU A 187 9.72 -13.78 3.84
N ILE A 188 10.56 -12.76 4.03
CA ILE A 188 10.81 -11.72 3.04
C ILE A 188 12.21 -11.94 2.49
N ALA A 189 12.32 -12.18 1.19
CA ALA A 189 13.60 -12.22 0.50
C ALA A 189 14.02 -10.80 0.08
N GLY A 190 15.27 -10.43 0.38
CA GLY A 190 15.83 -9.12 0.02
C GLY A 190 15.69 -8.08 1.12
N GLN A 191 15.57 -6.81 0.73
CA GLN A 191 15.47 -5.71 1.68
C GLN A 191 14.12 -5.72 2.39
N VAL A 192 14.14 -5.72 3.72
CA VAL A 192 12.94 -5.71 4.56
C VAL A 192 12.59 -4.26 4.92
N ARG A 193 11.33 -3.89 4.68
CA ARG A 193 10.77 -2.61 5.12
C ARG A 193 10.09 -2.82 6.47
N ILE A 194 10.54 -2.12 7.49
CA ILE A 194 9.98 -2.17 8.85
C ILE A 194 9.13 -0.93 9.09
N VAL A 195 7.90 -1.17 9.52
CA VAL A 195 6.97 -0.16 10.00
C VAL A 195 6.93 -0.24 11.52
N THR A 196 7.25 0.86 12.20
CA THR A 196 7.22 0.97 13.66
C THR A 196 6.18 2.01 14.07
N ILE A 197 5.25 1.60 14.90
CA ILE A 197 4.30 2.48 15.59
C ILE A 197 4.64 2.39 17.08
N PRO A 198 5.28 3.42 17.66
CA PRO A 198 5.74 3.39 19.04
C PRO A 198 4.62 3.01 20.01
N GLY A 199 4.89 2.04 20.90
CA GLY A 199 3.91 1.53 21.86
C GLY A 199 2.90 0.53 21.30
N ALA A 200 2.78 0.39 19.98
CA ALA A 200 1.82 -0.52 19.37
C ALA A 200 2.48 -1.66 18.59
N ASP A 201 3.27 -1.38 17.57
CA ASP A 201 3.75 -2.41 16.65
C ASP A 201 5.15 -2.14 16.08
N VAL A 202 5.87 -3.23 15.81
CA VAL A 202 7.06 -3.27 14.96
C VAL A 202 6.87 -4.43 13.99
N CYS A 203 6.63 -4.15 12.72
CA CYS A 203 6.22 -5.16 11.76
C CYS A 203 6.87 -4.97 10.39
N ALA A 204 7.21 -6.09 9.74
CA ALA A 204 7.60 -6.08 8.34
C ALA A 204 6.34 -5.92 7.47
N CYS A 205 6.24 -4.81 6.74
CA CYS A 205 5.11 -4.50 5.89
C CYS A 205 5.54 -3.72 4.64
N CYS A 206 4.93 -4.04 3.49
CA CYS A 206 5.17 -3.34 2.22
C CYS A 206 4.20 -2.17 1.96
N GLY A 207 3.17 -2.03 2.81
CA GLY A 207 2.19 -0.94 2.71
C GLY A 207 2.35 0.16 3.74
#